data_02065d13f07d07f1853d579e31925efa
#
_entry.id   02065d13f07d07f1853d579e31925efa
#
_cell.length_a   1.000
_cell.length_b   1.000
_cell.length_c   1.000
_cell.angle_alpha   90.00
_cell.angle_beta   90.00
_cell.angle_gamma   90.00
#
_symmetry.space_group_name_H-M   'P 1'
#
loop_
_entity.id
_entity.type
_entity.pdbx_description
1 polymer ?
#
loop_
_entity_poly.entity_id
_entity_poly.type
_entity_poly.pdbx_seq_one_letter_code
_entity_poly.pdbx_strand_id
1 'polypeptide(L)'
;GLTADDWNRYYAMFGEMGFKTYRLSIAWSRIFPKGDETEPNEEGLKFYEDLFRECHRYGIVPLVTITHFDCPIHLIEEYGGWKNRKLIEFYKNLVTVLFTRYKGLVKYWLTFNEINMILHMPFMGAGLVFEEGEDETQAKYLAAHHELVASAEATRIAHEIDPENKVGCMLAAGMTYPYTCNPEDVWKAQEKDRENYFFIDVQARGCYPSYAKKLFERENISIDITPEDEKVLRENTVDFVSFSYYSSRCTSADESVASTDGNVF
;
A
#
# COMPACT_ATOMS: atom_id res chain seq x y z
N GLY A 1 -13.44 15.89 19.18
CA GLY A 1 -12.25 15.71 18.35
C GLY A 1 -11.21 16.76 18.68
N LEU A 2 -9.97 16.52 18.28
CA LEU A 2 -8.87 17.48 18.48
C LEU A 2 -9.10 18.71 17.59
N THR A 3 -8.83 19.90 18.16
CA THR A 3 -8.90 21.18 17.45
C THR A 3 -7.59 21.45 16.69
N ALA A 4 -7.59 22.48 15.82
CA ALA A 4 -6.36 22.93 15.16
C ALA A 4 -5.27 23.33 16.16
N ASP A 5 -5.66 23.97 17.26
CA ASP A 5 -4.72 24.38 18.34
C ASP A 5 -4.11 23.16 19.04
N ASP A 6 -4.89 22.09 19.24
CA ASP A 6 -4.37 20.85 19.81
C ASP A 6 -3.31 20.23 18.88
N TRP A 7 -3.56 20.18 17.57
CA TRP A 7 -2.59 19.68 16.61
C TRP A 7 -1.32 20.52 16.58
N ASN A 8 -1.43 21.83 16.56
CA ASN A 8 -0.28 22.75 16.60
C ASN A 8 0.59 22.50 17.83
N ARG A 9 -0.04 22.24 18.96
CA ARG A 9 0.66 21.88 20.20
C ARG A 9 1.43 20.57 20.07
N TYR A 10 0.85 19.55 19.47
CA TYR A 10 1.55 18.27 19.25
C TYR A 10 2.77 18.44 18.36
N TYR A 11 2.68 19.20 17.26
CA TYR A 11 3.83 19.43 16.39
C TYR A 11 4.93 20.24 17.07
N ALA A 12 4.60 21.19 17.92
CA ALA A 12 5.56 21.88 18.75
C ALA A 12 6.31 20.91 19.68
N MET A 13 5.58 20.00 20.32
CA MET A 13 6.17 18.96 21.18
C MET A 13 7.08 18.02 20.39
N PHE A 14 6.70 17.60 19.17
CA PHE A 14 7.57 16.79 18.31
C PHE A 14 8.86 17.52 17.95
N GLY A 15 8.78 18.82 17.71
CA GLY A 15 9.94 19.68 17.48
C GLY A 15 10.86 19.75 18.70
N GLU A 16 10.31 19.96 19.90
CA GLU A 16 11.06 19.96 21.16
C GLU A 16 11.73 18.62 21.44
N MET A 17 11.06 17.50 21.11
CA MET A 17 11.61 16.15 21.23
C MET A 17 12.69 15.84 20.18
N GLY A 18 12.88 16.71 19.20
CA GLY A 18 13.91 16.59 18.17
C GLY A 18 13.55 15.63 17.05
N PHE A 19 12.27 15.37 16.79
CA PHE A 19 11.82 14.53 15.67
C PHE A 19 12.27 15.16 14.35
N LYS A 20 12.75 14.30 13.44
CA LYS A 20 13.21 14.71 12.11
C LYS A 20 12.25 14.33 11.01
N THR A 21 11.44 13.30 11.23
CA THR A 21 10.48 12.81 10.25
C THR A 21 9.18 12.46 10.96
N TYR A 22 8.07 12.80 10.35
CA TYR A 22 6.73 12.42 10.79
C TYR A 22 6.02 11.67 9.67
N ARG A 23 5.70 10.40 9.95
CA ARG A 23 4.91 9.60 9.03
C ARG A 23 3.42 9.70 9.38
N LEU A 24 2.61 9.96 8.37
CA LEU A 24 1.16 10.03 8.48
C LEU A 24 0.51 9.53 7.20
N SER A 25 -0.80 9.33 7.22
CA SER A 25 -1.56 8.97 6.03
C SER A 25 -2.60 10.04 5.68
N ILE A 26 -2.91 10.12 4.38
CA ILE A 26 -4.06 10.85 3.88
C ILE A 26 -5.30 9.96 4.06
N ALA A 27 -6.40 10.50 4.56
CA ALA A 27 -7.69 9.85 4.48
C ALA A 27 -8.29 10.16 3.12
N TRP A 28 -8.43 9.15 2.25
CA TRP A 28 -8.98 9.31 0.90
C TRP A 28 -10.33 10.04 0.94
N SER A 29 -11.21 9.64 1.84
CA SER A 29 -12.54 10.24 2.00
C SER A 29 -12.55 11.68 2.50
N ARG A 30 -11.44 12.23 3.01
CA ARG A 30 -11.32 13.67 3.26
C ARG A 30 -11.12 14.48 1.99
N ILE A 31 -10.49 13.88 0.99
CA ILE A 31 -10.19 14.53 -0.28
C ILE A 31 -11.32 14.29 -1.29
N PHE A 32 -11.76 13.04 -1.38
CA PHE A 32 -12.89 12.60 -2.21
C PHE A 32 -13.80 11.74 -1.34
N PRO A 33 -14.88 12.31 -0.74
CA PRO A 33 -15.72 11.61 0.23
C PRO A 33 -16.30 10.28 -0.26
N LYS A 34 -16.67 10.20 -1.53
CA LYS A 34 -17.13 8.97 -2.18
C LYS A 34 -16.01 8.23 -2.91
N GLY A 35 -14.95 8.92 -3.28
CA GLY A 35 -13.81 8.38 -4.03
C GLY A 35 -13.90 8.58 -5.54
N ASP A 36 -15.08 8.71 -6.12
CA ASP A 36 -15.32 8.82 -7.55
C ASP A 36 -15.74 10.23 -8.01
N GLU A 37 -15.70 11.22 -7.12
CA GLU A 37 -15.94 12.61 -7.50
C GLU A 37 -14.84 13.12 -8.44
N THR A 38 -15.21 14.11 -9.26
CA THR A 38 -14.26 14.81 -10.15
C THR A 38 -13.55 15.97 -9.47
N GLU A 39 -14.19 16.58 -8.46
CA GLU A 39 -13.65 17.72 -7.73
C GLU A 39 -13.31 17.33 -6.28
N PRO A 40 -12.11 17.69 -5.79
CA PRO A 40 -11.71 17.41 -4.43
C PRO A 40 -12.40 18.32 -3.42
N ASN A 41 -12.46 17.85 -2.17
CA ASN A 41 -12.90 18.66 -1.04
C ASN A 41 -11.75 19.59 -0.58
N GLU A 42 -11.93 20.88 -0.82
CA GLU A 42 -10.93 21.90 -0.47
C GLU A 42 -10.63 21.98 1.04
N GLU A 43 -11.63 21.75 1.86
CA GLU A 43 -11.46 21.75 3.32
C GLU A 43 -10.52 20.62 3.79
N GLY A 44 -10.66 19.44 3.18
CA GLY A 44 -9.77 18.31 3.40
C GLY A 44 -8.34 18.57 2.93
N LEU A 45 -8.19 19.18 1.76
CA LEU A 45 -6.88 19.57 1.24
C LEU A 45 -6.18 20.58 2.13
N LYS A 46 -6.92 21.61 2.58
CA LYS A 46 -6.38 22.63 3.46
C LYS A 46 -5.94 22.07 4.81
N PHE A 47 -6.69 21.12 5.37
CA PHE A 47 -6.32 20.47 6.62
C PHE A 47 -4.92 19.88 6.58
N TYR A 48 -4.60 19.13 5.52
CA TYR A 48 -3.27 18.53 5.36
C TYR A 48 -2.21 19.57 4.99
N GLU A 49 -2.56 20.58 4.20
CA GLU A 49 -1.62 21.66 3.90
C GLU A 49 -1.15 22.37 5.18
N ASP A 50 -2.07 22.72 6.05
CA ASP A 50 -1.74 23.38 7.33
C ASP A 50 -0.85 22.48 8.19
N LEU A 51 -1.15 21.17 8.22
CA LEU A 51 -0.36 20.16 8.92
C LEU A 51 1.08 20.08 8.36
N PHE A 52 1.25 20.04 7.05
CA PHE A 52 2.59 19.97 6.45
C PHE A 52 3.39 21.26 6.64
N ARG A 53 2.74 22.41 6.60
CA ARG A 53 3.39 23.69 6.93
C ARG A 53 3.87 23.72 8.37
N GLU A 54 3.09 23.18 9.28
CA GLU A 54 3.48 23.09 10.69
C GLU A 54 4.66 22.12 10.89
N CYS A 55 4.71 20.99 10.18
CA CYS A 55 5.90 20.13 10.14
C CYS A 55 7.14 20.90 9.71
N HIS A 56 7.06 21.66 8.63
CA HIS A 56 8.18 22.45 8.11
C HIS A 56 8.64 23.51 9.11
N ARG A 57 7.71 24.11 9.84
CA ARG A 57 8.01 25.12 10.88
C ARG A 57 8.96 24.58 11.95
N TYR A 58 8.86 23.29 12.29
CA TYR A 58 9.73 22.63 13.27
C TYR A 58 10.86 21.80 12.65
N GLY A 59 11.11 21.91 11.35
CA GLY A 59 12.15 21.15 10.67
C GLY A 59 11.87 19.66 10.58
N ILE A 60 10.61 19.27 10.60
CA ILE A 60 10.15 17.89 10.52
C ILE A 60 9.78 17.59 9.06
N VAL A 61 10.34 16.51 8.51
CA VAL A 61 10.07 16.07 7.13
C VAL A 61 8.84 15.17 7.12
N PRO A 62 7.77 15.52 6.39
CA PRO A 62 6.63 14.63 6.21
C PRO A 62 6.99 13.40 5.35
N LEU A 63 6.59 12.22 5.78
CA LEU A 63 6.53 10.99 5.00
C LEU A 63 5.07 10.56 4.89
N VAL A 64 4.48 10.68 3.72
CA VAL A 64 3.04 10.58 3.56
C VAL A 64 2.64 9.26 2.89
N THR A 65 1.85 8.47 3.60
CA THR A 65 1.17 7.30 3.03
C THR A 65 -0.14 7.75 2.38
N ILE A 66 -0.29 7.48 1.10
CA ILE A 66 -1.46 7.92 0.33
C ILE A 66 -2.70 7.14 0.75
N THR A 67 -2.60 5.81 0.82
CA THR A 67 -3.71 4.93 1.22
C THR A 67 -3.29 4.01 2.36
N HIS A 68 -4.04 4.05 3.46
CA HIS A 68 -3.74 3.27 4.68
C HIS A 68 -5.00 2.58 5.19
N PHE A 69 -5.45 1.54 4.48
CA PHE A 69 -6.63 0.74 4.81
C PHE A 69 -7.94 1.55 4.87
N ASP A 70 -8.09 2.53 4.00
CA ASP A 70 -9.15 3.55 4.05
C ASP A 70 -9.89 3.74 2.72
N CYS A 71 -10.06 2.66 1.96
CA CYS A 71 -10.87 2.71 0.74
C CYS A 71 -12.26 3.29 1.05
N PRO A 72 -12.70 4.36 0.35
CA PRO A 72 -14.03 4.92 0.56
C PRO A 72 -15.13 3.86 0.42
N ILE A 73 -16.06 3.83 1.37
CA ILE A 73 -17.13 2.80 1.41
C ILE A 73 -17.96 2.79 0.13
N HIS A 74 -18.21 3.95 -0.45
CA HIS A 74 -18.92 4.06 -1.73
C HIS A 74 -18.21 3.28 -2.86
N LEU A 75 -16.88 3.29 -2.90
CA LEU A 75 -16.14 2.52 -3.91
C LEU A 75 -16.26 1.00 -3.67
N ILE A 76 -16.48 0.60 -2.43
CA ILE A 76 -16.73 -0.81 -2.09
C ILE A 76 -18.14 -1.21 -2.50
N GLU A 77 -19.13 -0.40 -2.14
CA GLU A 77 -20.55 -0.69 -2.39
C GLU A 77 -20.90 -0.62 -3.90
N GLU A 78 -20.43 0.41 -4.61
CA GLU A 78 -20.79 0.62 -6.02
C GLU A 78 -19.88 -0.11 -7.02
N TYR A 79 -18.61 -0.34 -6.68
CA TYR A 79 -17.62 -0.90 -7.61
C TYR A 79 -17.04 -2.25 -7.17
N GLY A 80 -17.26 -2.66 -5.95
CA GLY A 80 -16.66 -3.89 -5.40
C GLY A 80 -15.20 -3.73 -4.94
N GLY A 81 -14.79 -2.51 -4.61
CA GLY A 81 -13.42 -2.24 -4.18
C GLY A 81 -12.41 -2.45 -5.31
N TRP A 82 -11.19 -2.82 -4.94
CA TRP A 82 -10.07 -2.96 -5.88
C TRP A 82 -10.18 -4.14 -6.86
N LYS A 83 -11.19 -5.01 -6.73
CA LYS A 83 -11.55 -5.94 -7.82
C LYS A 83 -11.90 -5.21 -9.11
N ASN A 84 -12.43 -4.01 -9.00
CA ASN A 84 -12.83 -3.21 -10.14
C ASN A 84 -11.66 -2.34 -10.62
N ARG A 85 -11.28 -2.53 -11.87
CA ARG A 85 -10.19 -1.77 -12.52
C ARG A 85 -10.41 -0.25 -12.51
N LYS A 86 -11.65 0.22 -12.43
CA LYS A 86 -11.98 1.65 -12.35
C LYS A 86 -11.33 2.35 -11.16
N LEU A 87 -11.02 1.63 -10.07
CA LEU A 87 -10.35 2.21 -8.94
C LEU A 87 -8.95 2.74 -9.27
N ILE A 88 -8.29 2.20 -10.29
CA ILE A 88 -7.04 2.74 -10.79
C ILE A 88 -7.21 4.21 -11.22
N GLU A 89 -8.28 4.54 -11.96
CA GLU A 89 -8.54 5.91 -12.39
C GLU A 89 -8.90 6.83 -11.22
N PHE A 90 -9.70 6.36 -10.28
CA PHE A 90 -10.02 7.13 -9.07
C PHE A 90 -8.80 7.41 -8.21
N TYR A 91 -7.91 6.42 -8.10
CA TYR A 91 -6.64 6.59 -7.40
C TYR A 91 -5.70 7.56 -8.13
N LYS A 92 -5.63 7.51 -9.44
CA LYS A 92 -4.87 8.49 -10.26
C LYS A 92 -5.37 9.91 -10.03
N ASN A 93 -6.68 10.12 -9.93
CA ASN A 93 -7.26 11.42 -9.60
C ASN A 93 -6.82 11.89 -8.21
N LEU A 94 -6.89 11.00 -7.20
CA LEU A 94 -6.44 11.29 -5.85
C LEU A 94 -4.97 11.73 -5.83
N VAL A 95 -4.07 10.91 -6.38
CA VAL A 95 -2.63 11.20 -6.33
C VAL A 95 -2.25 12.44 -7.11
N THR A 96 -2.91 12.71 -8.24
CA THR A 96 -2.69 13.93 -9.03
C THR A 96 -2.99 15.17 -8.20
N VAL A 97 -4.10 15.18 -7.49
CA VAL A 97 -4.48 16.27 -6.59
C VAL A 97 -3.46 16.44 -5.47
N LEU A 98 -3.05 15.34 -4.82
CA LEU A 98 -2.10 15.37 -3.71
C LEU A 98 -0.72 15.87 -4.15
N PHE A 99 -0.17 15.33 -5.23
CA PHE A 99 1.15 15.72 -5.73
C PHE A 99 1.18 17.16 -6.24
N THR A 100 0.08 17.64 -6.80
CA THR A 100 -0.04 19.03 -7.28
C THR A 100 -0.16 19.99 -6.10
N ARG A 101 -1.09 19.71 -5.17
CA ARG A 101 -1.38 20.59 -4.03
C ARG A 101 -0.20 20.70 -3.06
N TYR A 102 0.48 19.60 -2.80
CA TYR A 102 1.54 19.55 -1.80
C TYR A 102 2.95 19.61 -2.39
N LYS A 103 3.08 19.99 -3.65
CA LYS A 103 4.37 20.25 -4.27
C LYS A 103 5.15 21.29 -3.46
N GLY A 104 6.39 20.95 -3.10
CA GLY A 104 7.23 21.78 -2.23
C GLY A 104 6.97 21.61 -0.72
N LEU A 105 5.89 20.94 -0.33
CA LEU A 105 5.58 20.63 1.06
C LEU A 105 5.89 19.17 1.42
N VAL A 106 5.60 18.24 0.53
CA VAL A 106 5.85 16.81 0.72
C VAL A 106 6.69 16.30 -0.44
N LYS A 107 7.77 15.59 -0.12
CA LYS A 107 8.69 14.97 -1.07
C LYS A 107 8.63 13.45 -1.02
N TYR A 108 8.39 12.87 0.16
CA TYR A 108 8.43 11.44 0.40
C TYR A 108 7.03 10.86 0.54
N TRP A 109 6.73 9.88 -0.32
CA TRP A 109 5.41 9.27 -0.44
C TRP A 109 5.47 7.76 -0.41
N LEU A 110 4.46 7.14 0.20
CA LEU A 110 4.20 5.71 0.13
C LEU A 110 2.83 5.51 -0.51
N THR A 111 2.71 4.63 -1.47
CA THR A 111 1.45 4.46 -2.23
C THR A 111 0.39 3.72 -1.44
N PHE A 112 0.69 2.49 -1.00
CA PHE A 112 -0.20 1.66 -0.20
C PHE A 112 0.51 1.18 1.05
N ASN A 113 -0.12 1.37 2.21
CA ASN A 113 0.42 0.80 3.44
C ASN A 113 0.27 -0.72 3.43
N GLU A 114 1.36 -1.43 3.72
CA GLU A 114 1.37 -2.89 3.89
C GLU A 114 0.54 -3.60 2.81
N ILE A 115 0.88 -3.35 1.56
CA ILE A 115 0.11 -3.80 0.38
C ILE A 115 -0.18 -5.30 0.37
N ASN A 116 0.72 -6.12 0.94
CA ASN A 116 0.54 -7.57 1.05
C ASN A 116 -0.55 -7.98 2.05
N MET A 117 -1.04 -7.06 2.87
CA MET A 117 -2.16 -7.34 3.79
C MET A 117 -3.47 -7.64 3.07
N ILE A 118 -3.57 -7.35 1.78
CA ILE A 118 -4.68 -7.80 0.94
C ILE A 118 -4.91 -9.32 1.00
N LEU A 119 -3.85 -10.09 1.19
CA LEU A 119 -3.94 -11.55 1.31
C LEU A 119 -4.51 -12.00 2.65
N HIS A 120 -4.32 -11.22 3.70
CA HIS A 120 -4.68 -11.58 5.08
C HIS A 120 -5.91 -10.81 5.59
N MET A 121 -6.06 -9.57 5.18
CA MET A 121 -7.17 -8.67 5.55
C MET A 121 -7.73 -7.99 4.28
N PRO A 122 -8.42 -8.74 3.42
CA PRO A 122 -8.81 -8.26 2.08
C PRO A 122 -9.79 -7.08 2.12
N PHE A 123 -10.66 -6.98 3.10
CA PHE A 123 -11.53 -5.82 3.26
C PHE A 123 -10.75 -4.54 3.58
N MET A 124 -9.83 -4.61 4.55
CA MET A 124 -9.01 -3.45 4.92
C MET A 124 -7.99 -3.10 3.82
N GLY A 125 -7.36 -4.10 3.24
CA GLY A 125 -6.30 -3.91 2.24
C GLY A 125 -6.80 -3.47 0.88
N ALA A 126 -7.98 -3.90 0.46
CA ALA A 126 -8.49 -3.67 -0.90
C ALA A 126 -10.01 -3.47 -1.01
N GLY A 127 -10.71 -3.28 0.10
CA GLY A 127 -12.16 -3.11 0.09
C GLY A 127 -12.92 -4.31 -0.50
N LEU A 128 -12.40 -5.52 -0.29
CA LEU A 128 -13.02 -6.73 -0.84
C LEU A 128 -14.11 -7.27 0.09
N VAL A 129 -15.28 -7.47 -0.49
CA VAL A 129 -16.38 -8.22 0.10
C VAL A 129 -16.67 -9.38 -0.86
N PHE A 130 -16.67 -10.60 -0.34
CA PHE A 130 -16.86 -11.78 -1.15
C PHE A 130 -18.32 -12.26 -1.13
N GLU A 131 -18.78 -12.72 -2.30
CA GLU A 131 -20.07 -13.37 -2.42
C GLU A 131 -19.94 -14.87 -2.13
N GLU A 132 -21.07 -15.52 -1.84
CA GLU A 132 -21.09 -16.97 -1.62
C GLU A 132 -20.61 -17.70 -2.88
N GLY A 133 -19.58 -18.54 -2.73
CA GLY A 133 -18.96 -19.30 -3.83
C GLY A 133 -17.95 -18.53 -4.67
N GLU A 134 -17.67 -17.29 -4.35
CA GLU A 134 -16.60 -16.52 -5.01
C GLU A 134 -15.21 -17.13 -4.71
N ASP A 135 -14.35 -17.21 -5.71
CA ASP A 135 -12.95 -17.57 -5.53
C ASP A 135 -12.18 -16.39 -4.91
N GLU A 136 -12.03 -16.44 -3.58
CA GLU A 136 -11.38 -15.38 -2.81
C GLU A 136 -9.92 -15.17 -3.23
N THR A 137 -9.18 -16.23 -3.53
CA THR A 137 -7.78 -16.15 -3.94
C THR A 137 -7.64 -15.44 -5.28
N GLN A 138 -8.48 -15.80 -6.25
CA GLN A 138 -8.56 -15.12 -7.54
C GLN A 138 -8.87 -13.62 -7.35
N ALA A 139 -9.85 -13.28 -6.53
CA ALA A 139 -10.25 -11.91 -6.28
C ALA A 139 -9.14 -11.08 -5.59
N LYS A 140 -8.44 -11.67 -4.63
CA LYS A 140 -7.31 -11.03 -3.94
C LYS A 140 -6.17 -10.68 -4.91
N TYR A 141 -5.77 -11.61 -5.77
CA TYR A 141 -4.69 -11.35 -6.72
C TYR A 141 -5.09 -10.43 -7.86
N LEU A 142 -6.36 -10.46 -8.30
CA LEU A 142 -6.88 -9.47 -9.25
C LEU A 142 -6.83 -8.06 -8.65
N ALA A 143 -7.33 -7.88 -7.43
CA ALA A 143 -7.28 -6.61 -6.73
C ALA A 143 -5.83 -6.15 -6.47
N ALA A 144 -4.94 -7.09 -6.11
CA ALA A 144 -3.51 -6.82 -5.95
C ALA A 144 -2.89 -6.31 -7.24
N HIS A 145 -3.23 -6.89 -8.39
CA HIS A 145 -2.76 -6.39 -9.68
C HIS A 145 -3.19 -4.94 -9.93
N HIS A 146 -4.44 -4.61 -9.66
CA HIS A 146 -4.95 -3.24 -9.81
C HIS A 146 -4.23 -2.26 -8.87
N GLU A 147 -3.97 -2.63 -7.63
CA GLU A 147 -3.19 -1.79 -6.70
C GLU A 147 -1.73 -1.62 -7.15
N LEU A 148 -1.09 -2.68 -7.65
CA LEU A 148 0.27 -2.61 -8.19
C LEU A 148 0.36 -1.67 -9.40
N VAL A 149 -0.59 -1.75 -10.33
CA VAL A 149 -0.69 -0.83 -11.47
C VAL A 149 -0.95 0.59 -10.99
N ALA A 150 -1.87 0.79 -10.05
CA ALA A 150 -2.15 2.10 -9.47
C ALA A 150 -0.92 2.71 -8.77
N SER A 151 -0.14 1.89 -8.07
CA SER A 151 1.12 2.31 -7.45
C SER A 151 2.15 2.77 -8.47
N ALA A 152 2.30 2.05 -9.57
CA ALA A 152 3.20 2.44 -10.68
C ALA A 152 2.73 3.73 -11.36
N GLU A 153 1.42 3.88 -11.61
CA GLU A 153 0.83 5.11 -12.14
C GLU A 153 1.04 6.29 -11.20
N ALA A 154 0.88 6.10 -9.89
CA ALA A 154 1.17 7.13 -8.90
C ALA A 154 2.64 7.56 -8.94
N THR A 155 3.57 6.61 -9.07
CA THR A 155 5.01 6.89 -9.18
C THR A 155 5.31 7.71 -10.43
N ARG A 156 4.70 7.35 -11.57
CA ARG A 156 4.82 8.12 -12.82
C ARG A 156 4.33 9.55 -12.65
N ILE A 157 3.11 9.71 -12.15
CA ILE A 157 2.48 11.04 -11.95
C ILE A 157 3.29 11.89 -10.97
N ALA A 158 3.78 11.29 -9.88
CA ALA A 158 4.62 11.99 -8.90
C ALA A 158 5.87 12.59 -9.55
N HIS A 159 6.60 11.79 -10.35
CA HIS A 159 7.82 12.26 -11.02
C HIS A 159 7.55 13.26 -12.14
N GLU A 160 6.42 13.15 -12.84
CA GLU A 160 6.02 14.13 -13.86
C GLU A 160 5.67 15.48 -13.25
N ILE A 161 4.98 15.51 -12.11
CA ILE A 161 4.60 16.74 -11.42
C ILE A 161 5.82 17.41 -10.77
N ASP A 162 6.65 16.61 -10.11
CA ASP A 162 7.88 17.07 -9.46
C ASP A 162 8.94 15.95 -9.47
N PRO A 163 10.02 16.10 -10.25
CA PRO A 163 11.12 15.12 -10.29
C PRO A 163 11.81 14.88 -8.93
N GLU A 164 11.65 15.80 -7.99
CA GLU A 164 12.19 15.65 -6.63
C GLU A 164 11.37 14.69 -5.76
N ASN A 165 10.14 14.36 -6.14
CA ASN A 165 9.33 13.39 -5.43
C ASN A 165 10.02 12.02 -5.38
N LYS A 166 9.97 11.41 -4.18
CA LYS A 166 10.43 10.04 -3.91
C LYS A 166 9.24 9.20 -3.48
N VAL A 167 8.95 8.18 -4.26
CA VAL A 167 7.82 7.28 -4.03
C VAL A 167 8.33 5.91 -3.65
N GLY A 168 7.89 5.42 -2.50
CA GLY A 168 8.25 4.12 -1.97
C GLY A 168 7.09 3.14 -1.92
N CYS A 169 7.43 1.87 -1.78
CA CYS A 169 6.50 0.81 -1.42
C CYS A 169 6.61 0.49 0.07
N MET A 170 5.56 -0.11 0.62
CA MET A 170 5.46 -0.43 2.05
C MET A 170 4.93 -1.84 2.25
N LEU A 171 5.74 -2.69 2.88
CA LEU A 171 5.46 -4.10 3.11
C LEU A 171 5.20 -4.37 4.60
N ALA A 172 4.23 -5.20 4.92
CA ALA A 172 4.19 -5.89 6.21
C ALA A 172 5.18 -7.04 6.16
N ALA A 173 6.39 -6.81 6.64
CA ALA A 173 7.47 -7.78 6.61
C ALA A 173 7.45 -8.67 7.86
N GLY A 174 7.93 -9.89 7.69
CA GLY A 174 8.20 -10.83 8.75
C GLY A 174 8.98 -11.98 8.14
N MET A 175 10.18 -12.23 8.66
CA MET A 175 10.95 -13.40 8.23
C MET A 175 10.26 -14.67 8.69
N THR A 176 10.11 -15.62 7.78
CA THR A 176 9.67 -16.97 8.09
C THR A 176 10.89 -17.88 8.16
N TYR A 177 11.15 -18.40 9.34
CA TYR A 177 12.24 -19.35 9.57
C TYR A 177 11.75 -20.80 9.44
N PRO A 178 12.57 -21.71 8.91
CA PRO A 178 12.25 -23.13 8.96
C PRO A 178 12.34 -23.64 10.40
N TYR A 179 11.40 -24.50 10.78
CA TYR A 179 11.37 -25.11 12.11
C TYR A 179 12.58 -26.04 12.35
N THR A 180 12.99 -26.74 11.30
CA THR A 180 14.21 -27.55 11.28
C THR A 180 15.05 -27.22 10.05
N CYS A 181 16.27 -27.78 10.00
CA CYS A 181 17.11 -27.70 8.80
C CYS A 181 16.74 -28.72 7.70
N ASN A 182 15.61 -29.43 7.86
CA ASN A 182 15.10 -30.31 6.82
C ASN A 182 14.79 -29.48 5.55
N PRO A 183 15.25 -29.95 4.38
CA PRO A 183 15.00 -29.24 3.11
C PRO A 183 13.52 -28.87 2.85
N GLU A 184 12.59 -29.70 3.28
CA GLU A 184 11.15 -29.44 3.14
C GLU A 184 10.70 -28.24 4.00
N ASP A 185 11.20 -28.13 5.23
CA ASP A 185 10.93 -26.97 6.10
C ASP A 185 11.54 -25.68 5.51
N VAL A 186 12.77 -25.78 5.02
CA VAL A 186 13.46 -24.65 4.38
C VAL A 186 12.70 -24.18 3.13
N TRP A 187 12.25 -25.13 2.33
CA TRP A 187 11.46 -24.81 1.13
C TRP A 187 10.13 -24.13 1.49
N LYS A 188 9.42 -24.67 2.47
CA LYS A 188 8.14 -24.08 2.93
C LYS A 188 8.32 -22.67 3.49
N ALA A 189 9.40 -22.43 4.23
CA ALA A 189 9.73 -21.09 4.73
C ALA A 189 9.95 -20.10 3.57
N GLN A 190 10.66 -20.52 2.53
CA GLN A 190 10.88 -19.71 1.33
C GLN A 190 9.57 -19.42 0.58
N GLU A 191 8.67 -20.40 0.46
CA GLU A 191 7.36 -20.19 -0.17
C GLU A 191 6.53 -19.16 0.62
N LYS A 192 6.55 -19.22 1.95
CA LYS A 192 5.85 -18.26 2.81
C LYS A 192 6.41 -16.83 2.66
N ASP A 193 7.71 -16.68 2.59
CA ASP A 193 8.33 -15.38 2.34
C ASP A 193 7.97 -14.83 0.96
N ARG A 194 7.92 -15.68 -0.07
CA ARG A 194 7.55 -15.28 -1.43
C ARG A 194 6.11 -14.76 -1.53
N GLU A 195 5.17 -15.29 -0.75
CA GLU A 195 3.80 -14.77 -0.70
C GLU A 195 3.77 -13.29 -0.33
N ASN A 196 4.62 -12.86 0.60
CA ASN A 196 4.71 -11.48 1.05
C ASN A 196 5.60 -10.63 0.13
N TYR A 197 6.79 -11.10 -0.19
CA TYR A 197 7.74 -10.34 -1.02
C TYR A 197 7.30 -10.19 -2.49
N PHE A 198 6.34 -10.98 -2.95
CA PHE A 198 5.72 -10.87 -4.26
C PHE A 198 5.40 -9.41 -4.63
N PHE A 199 4.79 -8.66 -3.74
CA PHE A 199 4.35 -7.29 -3.98
C PHE A 199 5.52 -6.33 -4.20
N ILE A 200 6.51 -6.35 -3.33
CA ILE A 200 7.68 -5.48 -3.48
C ILE A 200 8.57 -5.91 -4.63
N ASP A 201 8.60 -7.19 -4.97
CA ASP A 201 9.29 -7.65 -6.18
C ASP A 201 8.70 -6.98 -7.43
N VAL A 202 7.39 -6.87 -7.52
CA VAL A 202 6.73 -6.17 -8.64
C VAL A 202 7.03 -4.68 -8.59
N GLN A 203 6.85 -4.04 -7.45
CA GLN A 203 7.02 -2.59 -7.30
C GLN A 203 8.46 -2.11 -7.49
N ALA A 204 9.44 -2.90 -7.03
CA ALA A 204 10.84 -2.55 -7.08
C ALA A 204 11.55 -2.99 -8.38
N ARG A 205 11.10 -4.07 -8.99
CA ARG A 205 11.72 -4.64 -10.21
C ARG A 205 10.96 -4.33 -11.50
N GLY A 206 9.71 -3.88 -11.39
CA GLY A 206 8.89 -3.48 -12.51
C GLY A 206 8.33 -4.64 -13.35
N CYS A 207 8.33 -5.85 -12.81
CA CYS A 207 7.76 -7.03 -13.46
C CYS A 207 7.36 -8.08 -12.42
N TYR A 208 6.45 -8.95 -12.82
CA TYR A 208 6.10 -10.10 -12.00
C TYR A 208 7.30 -11.04 -11.89
N PRO A 209 7.65 -11.51 -10.67
CA PRO A 209 8.74 -12.45 -10.48
C PRO A 209 8.43 -13.80 -11.14
N SER A 210 9.46 -14.55 -11.48
CA SER A 210 9.29 -15.84 -12.16
C SER A 210 8.44 -16.85 -11.36
N TYR A 211 8.50 -16.80 -10.05
CA TYR A 211 7.69 -17.67 -9.20
C TYR A 211 6.19 -17.30 -9.19
N ALA A 212 5.83 -16.06 -9.57
CA ALA A 212 4.43 -15.64 -9.67
C ALA A 212 3.66 -16.43 -10.70
N LYS A 213 4.28 -16.73 -11.85
CA LYS A 213 3.66 -17.56 -12.87
C LYS A 213 3.31 -18.95 -12.33
N LYS A 214 4.23 -19.56 -11.59
CA LYS A 214 4.01 -20.87 -10.96
C LYS A 214 2.96 -20.83 -9.88
N LEU A 215 2.91 -19.75 -9.09
CA LEU A 215 1.86 -19.52 -8.11
C LEU A 215 0.49 -19.44 -8.81
N PHE A 216 0.36 -18.66 -9.87
CA PHE A 216 -0.90 -18.50 -10.60
C PHE A 216 -1.35 -19.81 -11.26
N GLU A 217 -0.45 -20.58 -11.83
CA GLU A 217 -0.74 -21.90 -12.40
C GLU A 217 -1.26 -22.86 -11.29
N ARG A 218 -0.59 -22.91 -10.14
CA ARG A 218 -0.93 -23.79 -9.02
C ARG A 218 -2.28 -23.43 -8.38
N GLU A 219 -2.54 -22.15 -8.19
CA GLU A 219 -3.76 -21.63 -7.55
C GLU A 219 -4.89 -21.36 -8.55
N ASN A 220 -4.68 -21.70 -9.82
CA ASN A 220 -5.63 -21.47 -10.92
C ASN A 220 -6.09 -19.99 -10.99
N ILE A 221 -5.13 -19.08 -10.84
CA ILE A 221 -5.36 -17.63 -10.91
C ILE A 221 -5.20 -17.16 -12.35
N SER A 222 -6.18 -16.42 -12.85
CA SER A 222 -6.14 -15.79 -14.17
C SER A 222 -6.33 -14.29 -14.05
N ILE A 223 -5.32 -13.54 -14.42
CA ILE A 223 -5.34 -12.07 -14.40
C ILE A 223 -5.06 -11.57 -15.81
N ASP A 224 -5.92 -10.67 -16.29
CA ASP A 224 -5.69 -9.96 -17.55
C ASP A 224 -4.66 -8.85 -17.31
N ILE A 225 -3.40 -9.17 -17.59
CA ILE A 225 -2.28 -8.23 -17.52
C ILE A 225 -2.07 -7.67 -18.92
N THR A 226 -2.48 -6.42 -19.13
CA THR A 226 -2.36 -5.79 -20.45
C THR A 226 -0.90 -5.40 -20.76
N PRO A 227 -0.53 -5.22 -22.06
CA PRO A 227 0.77 -4.67 -22.40
C PRO A 227 1.05 -3.29 -21.79
N GLU A 228 0.01 -2.48 -21.61
CA GLU A 228 0.07 -1.18 -20.96
C GLU A 228 0.38 -1.32 -19.47
N ASP A 229 -0.20 -2.31 -18.79
CA ASP A 229 0.11 -2.63 -17.40
C ASP A 229 1.58 -3.03 -17.24
N GLU A 230 2.07 -3.92 -18.09
CA GLU A 230 3.47 -4.34 -18.08
C GLU A 230 4.42 -3.15 -18.31
N LYS A 231 4.04 -2.25 -19.22
CA LYS A 231 4.83 -1.06 -19.53
C LYS A 231 4.89 -0.12 -18.32
N VAL A 232 3.75 0.21 -17.71
CA VAL A 232 3.73 1.16 -16.57
C VAL A 232 4.48 0.59 -15.38
N LEU A 233 4.36 -0.71 -15.11
CA LEU A 233 5.11 -1.38 -14.05
C LEU A 233 6.62 -1.31 -14.29
N ARG A 234 7.07 -1.60 -15.51
CA ARG A 234 8.49 -1.63 -15.88
C ARG A 234 9.14 -0.25 -15.85
N GLU A 235 8.43 0.78 -16.29
CA GLU A 235 8.96 2.13 -16.45
C GLU A 235 8.87 2.96 -15.16
N ASN A 236 8.09 2.53 -14.17
CA ASN A 236 7.79 3.32 -12.97
C ASN A 236 7.98 2.50 -11.69
N THR A 237 9.20 2.02 -11.49
CA THR A 237 9.60 1.35 -10.25
C THR A 237 9.74 2.35 -9.12
N VAL A 238 9.61 1.87 -7.88
CA VAL A 238 9.72 2.72 -6.68
C VAL A 238 11.13 3.26 -6.48
N ASP A 239 11.22 4.43 -5.85
CA ASP A 239 12.50 5.07 -5.50
C ASP A 239 13.14 4.42 -4.25
N PHE A 240 12.34 3.89 -3.35
CA PHE A 240 12.81 3.23 -2.13
C PHE A 240 11.82 2.15 -1.67
N VAL A 241 12.33 1.23 -0.85
CA VAL A 241 11.54 0.17 -0.20
C VAL A 241 11.45 0.47 1.28
N SER A 242 10.26 0.34 1.85
CA SER A 242 10.02 0.42 3.28
C SER A 242 9.21 -0.77 3.78
N PHE A 243 9.27 -1.02 5.08
CA PHE A 243 8.55 -2.14 5.67
C PHE A 243 8.23 -1.90 7.13
N SER A 244 7.14 -2.51 7.59
CA SER A 244 6.85 -2.74 9.00
C SER A 244 7.34 -4.13 9.40
N TYR A 245 7.98 -4.25 10.55
CA TYR A 245 8.45 -5.53 11.06
C TYR A 245 7.99 -5.68 12.51
N TYR A 246 6.99 -6.51 12.74
CA TYR A 246 6.43 -6.72 14.08
C TYR A 246 6.94 -8.00 14.73
N SER A 247 7.04 -9.09 13.94
CA SER A 247 7.43 -10.40 14.45
C SER A 247 8.05 -11.26 13.37
N SER A 248 8.94 -12.16 13.79
CA SER A 248 9.41 -13.29 12.99
C SER A 248 8.46 -14.46 13.17
N ARG A 249 8.39 -15.33 12.17
CA ARG A 249 7.55 -16.53 12.15
C ARG A 249 8.40 -17.76 11.95
N CYS A 250 7.83 -18.91 12.28
CA CYS A 250 8.43 -20.20 12.03
C CYS A 250 7.40 -21.08 11.30
N THR A 251 7.85 -21.93 10.38
CA THR A 251 6.98 -22.86 9.65
C THR A 251 7.63 -24.24 9.56
N SER A 252 6.82 -25.28 9.56
CA SER A 252 7.22 -26.65 9.31
C SER A 252 6.44 -27.27 8.17
N ALA A 253 7.06 -28.15 7.41
CA ALA A 253 6.39 -29.02 6.45
C ALA A 253 5.64 -30.17 7.14
N ASP A 254 5.99 -30.48 8.39
CA ASP A 254 5.31 -31.49 9.21
C ASP A 254 4.05 -30.89 9.84
N GLU A 255 2.89 -31.32 9.35
CA GLU A 255 1.58 -30.85 9.82
C GLU A 255 1.26 -31.25 11.28
N SER A 256 2.02 -32.19 11.86
CA SER A 256 1.86 -32.59 13.26
C SER A 256 2.49 -31.57 14.23
N VAL A 257 3.32 -30.68 13.74
CA VAL A 257 3.89 -29.59 14.54
C VAL A 257 2.77 -28.59 14.86
N ALA A 258 2.49 -28.42 16.14
CA ALA A 258 1.47 -27.48 16.59
C ALA A 258 1.78 -26.05 16.10
N SER A 259 0.83 -25.45 15.42
CA SER A 259 0.89 -24.03 15.13
C SER A 259 0.36 -23.23 16.32
N THR A 260 1.03 -22.17 16.68
CA THR A 260 0.45 -21.16 17.55
C THR A 260 -0.28 -20.16 16.67
N ASP A 261 -1.53 -19.89 16.98
CA ASP A 261 -2.24 -18.77 16.39
C ASP A 261 -1.53 -17.49 16.85
N GLY A 262 -0.59 -17.05 16.04
CA GLY A 262 0.04 -15.75 16.25
C GLY A 262 -1.01 -14.66 16.11
N ASN A 263 -0.85 -13.59 16.88
CA ASN A 263 -1.59 -12.36 16.60
C ASN A 263 -1.41 -12.01 15.12
N VAL A 264 -2.48 -11.53 14.50
CA VAL A 264 -2.50 -11.12 13.08
C VAL A 264 -1.50 -9.98 12.82
N PHE A 265 -0.92 -9.43 13.90
CA PHE A 265 0.07 -8.36 13.91
C PHE A 265 1.41 -8.84 14.46
#